data_56f608d197757a5f7d7b7339ed983b1e
#
_entry.id   56f608d197757a5f7d7b7339ed983b1e
#
_cell.length_a   1.000
_cell.length_b   1.000
_cell.length_c   1.000
_cell.angle_alpha   90.00
_cell.angle_beta   90.00
_cell.angle_gamma   90.00
#
_symmetry.space_group_name_H-M   'P 1'
#
loop_
_entity.id
_entity.type
_entity.pdbx_description
1 polymer ?
#
loop_
_entity_poly.entity_id
_entity_poly.type
_entity_poly.pdbx_seq_one_letter_code
_entity_poly.pdbx_strand_id
1 'polypeptide(L)'
;SLDTITVQALTMAIFLLFCWIASRGLNPLKKLTTLAGSSMFVMSILYIIMMLAAPAINPDGGFQALDFSWDSIIPQFNVNYFTSLSIFVFAVGGCEKISPYVNKVEDPARGFPKGMIALAIMVMVCAILGTIAMGMMFDPAMVANDLDGFVSNGSYWAFERLGAYYGIGSSLKVIYSICNAIGQLSTLVLSIDAPLRMLLDNEQAREFIPSGLLKQNKHGAYINGIWMVVILSGSIIAIQALGGSAQGILKQLTDLNSICMPL
;
A
#
# COMPACT_ATOMS: atom_id res chain seq x y z
N SER A 1 13.33 -3.17 21.33
CA SER A 1 12.17 -3.68 20.59
C SER A 1 10.95 -3.63 21.47
N LEU A 2 9.84 -3.11 20.96
CA LEU A 2 8.57 -3.11 21.69
C LEU A 2 8.11 -4.56 21.88
N ASP A 3 7.53 -4.85 23.03
CA ASP A 3 6.91 -6.13 23.32
C ASP A 3 5.72 -6.40 22.36
N THR A 4 5.52 -7.66 21.96
CA THR A 4 4.47 -8.06 21.00
C THR A 4 3.08 -7.58 21.43
N ILE A 5 2.77 -7.66 22.73
CA ILE A 5 1.50 -7.21 23.28
C ILE A 5 1.33 -5.70 23.12
N THR A 6 2.40 -4.93 23.36
CA THR A 6 2.39 -3.47 23.19
C THR A 6 2.16 -3.08 21.73
N VAL A 7 2.80 -3.79 20.79
CA VAL A 7 2.59 -3.55 19.34
C VAL A 7 1.15 -3.85 18.95
N GLN A 8 0.58 -4.95 19.42
CA GLN A 8 -0.80 -5.32 19.12
C GLN A 8 -1.82 -4.33 19.75
N ALA A 9 -1.58 -3.89 20.98
CA ALA A 9 -2.42 -2.87 21.62
C ALA A 9 -2.38 -1.54 20.86
N LEU A 10 -1.19 -1.13 20.40
CA LEU A 10 -1.03 0.08 19.59
C LEU A 10 -1.73 -0.07 18.23
N THR A 11 -1.60 -1.22 17.57
CA THR A 11 -2.29 -1.52 16.30
C THR A 11 -3.81 -1.43 16.47
N MET A 12 -4.35 -2.03 17.52
CA MET A 12 -5.78 -1.95 17.82
C MET A 12 -6.23 -0.51 18.10
N ALA A 13 -5.46 0.25 18.87
CA ALA A 13 -5.78 1.66 19.15
C ALA A 13 -5.78 2.52 17.87
N ILE A 14 -4.78 2.35 16.99
CA ILE A 14 -4.70 3.01 15.69
C ILE A 14 -5.89 2.60 14.82
N PHE A 15 -6.21 1.31 14.73
CA PHE A 15 -7.34 0.82 13.96
C PHE A 15 -8.67 1.45 14.41
N LEU A 16 -8.94 1.47 15.72
CA LEU A 16 -10.16 2.09 16.27
C LEU A 16 -10.21 3.60 16.03
N LEU A 17 -9.09 4.30 16.16
CA LEU A 17 -8.99 5.72 15.84
C LEU A 17 -9.37 5.99 14.36
N PHE A 18 -8.88 5.16 13.44
CA PHE A 18 -9.16 5.35 12.01
C PHE A 18 -10.57 4.89 11.61
N CYS A 19 -11.16 3.91 12.28
CA CYS A 19 -12.59 3.62 12.19
C CYS A 19 -13.44 4.82 12.63
N TRP A 20 -13.02 5.50 13.71
CA TRP A 20 -13.68 6.74 14.14
C TRP A 20 -13.52 7.88 13.10
N ILE A 21 -12.34 8.04 12.49
CA ILE A 21 -12.13 9.02 11.39
C ILE A 21 -13.04 8.67 10.20
N ALA A 22 -13.11 7.40 9.79
CA ALA A 22 -14.00 6.94 8.72
C ALA A 22 -15.47 7.28 9.02
N SER A 23 -15.89 7.24 10.29
CA SER A 23 -17.24 7.61 10.71
C SER A 23 -17.55 9.11 10.53
N ARG A 24 -16.54 9.95 10.33
CA ARG A 24 -16.69 11.41 10.06
C ARG A 24 -16.97 11.72 8.58
N GLY A 25 -17.02 10.70 7.71
CA GLY A 25 -17.44 10.81 6.33
C GLY A 25 -16.33 11.19 5.35
N LEU A 26 -16.72 11.62 4.14
CA LEU A 26 -15.83 11.77 2.99
C LEU A 26 -14.84 12.94 3.09
N ASN A 27 -15.16 14.02 3.79
CA ASN A 27 -14.29 15.20 3.80
C ASN A 27 -12.92 14.97 4.46
N PRO A 28 -12.85 14.37 5.66
CA PRO A 28 -11.55 13.99 6.25
C PRO A 28 -10.81 12.96 5.40
N LEU A 29 -11.53 11.98 4.84
CA LEU A 29 -10.98 10.96 3.96
C LEU A 29 -10.30 11.59 2.74
N LYS A 30 -10.98 12.48 2.01
CA LYS A 30 -10.44 13.18 0.84
C LYS A 30 -9.15 13.95 1.17
N LYS A 31 -9.12 14.68 2.28
CA LYS A 31 -7.92 15.43 2.69
C LYS A 31 -6.75 14.50 3.01
N LEU A 32 -7.01 13.44 3.75
CA LEU A 32 -5.99 12.47 4.15
C LEU A 32 -5.43 11.72 2.93
N THR A 33 -6.30 11.23 2.03
CA THR A 33 -5.88 10.51 0.82
C THR A 33 -5.11 11.40 -0.15
N THR A 34 -5.50 12.67 -0.29
CA THR A 34 -4.76 13.62 -1.12
C THR A 34 -3.37 13.87 -0.57
N LEU A 35 -3.25 14.14 0.73
CA LEU A 35 -1.95 14.35 1.39
C LEU A 35 -1.06 13.11 1.26
N ALA A 36 -1.61 11.93 1.55
CA ALA A 36 -0.90 10.66 1.48
C ALA A 36 -0.43 10.34 0.06
N GLY A 37 -1.34 10.41 -0.91
CA GLY A 37 -1.02 10.13 -2.31
C GLY A 37 0.05 11.08 -2.85
N SER A 38 -0.07 12.37 -2.57
CA SER A 38 0.91 13.37 -3.01
C SER A 38 2.28 13.13 -2.36
N SER A 39 2.34 12.86 -1.05
CA SER A 39 3.60 12.66 -0.34
C SER A 39 4.31 11.40 -0.80
N MET A 40 3.60 10.28 -0.97
CA MET A 40 4.19 9.02 -1.45
C MET A 40 4.63 9.11 -2.90
N PHE A 41 3.87 9.79 -3.76
CA PHE A 41 4.24 10.03 -5.15
C PHE A 41 5.53 10.86 -5.24
N VAL A 42 5.62 11.96 -4.47
CA VAL A 42 6.83 12.80 -4.42
C VAL A 42 8.03 11.99 -3.93
N MET A 43 7.87 11.17 -2.90
CA MET A 43 8.97 10.32 -2.40
C MET A 43 9.41 9.28 -3.43
N SER A 44 8.48 8.66 -4.17
CA SER A 44 8.82 7.70 -5.22
C SER A 44 9.60 8.35 -6.36
N ILE A 45 9.14 9.49 -6.84
CA ILE A 45 9.84 10.26 -7.89
C ILE A 45 11.21 10.73 -7.40
N LEU A 46 11.29 11.26 -6.18
CA LEU A 46 12.54 11.69 -5.57
C LEU A 46 13.55 10.53 -5.52
N TYR A 47 13.12 9.35 -5.07
CA TYR A 47 13.98 8.16 -5.03
C TYR A 47 14.51 7.79 -6.41
N ILE A 48 13.64 7.72 -7.42
CA ILE A 48 14.02 7.38 -8.79
C ILE A 48 15.03 8.40 -9.35
N ILE A 49 14.76 9.70 -9.21
CA ILE A 49 15.65 10.76 -9.71
C ILE A 49 17.01 10.69 -9.02
N MET A 50 17.02 10.60 -7.69
CA MET A 50 18.27 10.54 -6.93
C MET A 50 19.09 9.29 -7.26
N MET A 51 18.44 8.12 -7.43
CA MET A 51 19.13 6.89 -7.80
C MET A 51 19.70 6.93 -9.22
N LEU A 52 18.95 7.42 -10.19
CA LEU A 52 19.44 7.52 -11.57
C LEU A 52 20.53 8.60 -11.72
N ALA A 53 20.52 9.63 -10.88
CA ALA A 53 21.56 10.66 -10.86
C ALA A 53 22.83 10.22 -10.11
N ALA A 54 22.72 9.28 -9.17
CA ALA A 54 23.80 8.89 -8.30
C ALA A 54 25.07 8.40 -9.04
N PRO A 55 25.01 7.50 -10.05
CA PRO A 55 26.18 7.07 -10.80
C PRO A 55 26.87 8.20 -11.59
N ALA A 56 26.09 9.22 -12.02
CA ALA A 56 26.64 10.37 -12.73
C ALA A 56 27.40 11.34 -11.79
N ILE A 57 27.04 11.36 -10.51
CA ILE A 57 27.67 12.20 -9.49
C ILE A 57 28.92 11.53 -8.94
N ASN A 58 28.85 10.22 -8.65
CA ASN A 58 29.99 9.44 -8.15
C ASN A 58 29.96 8.02 -8.76
N PRO A 59 30.69 7.77 -9.85
CA PRO A 59 30.74 6.46 -10.50
C PRO A 59 31.26 5.33 -9.59
N ASP A 60 32.11 5.66 -8.61
CA ASP A 60 32.71 4.70 -7.68
C ASP A 60 31.83 4.46 -6.44
N GLY A 61 30.59 4.89 -6.45
CA GLY A 61 29.66 4.85 -5.31
C GLY A 61 29.18 3.46 -4.88
N GLY A 62 29.71 2.39 -5.46
CA GLY A 62 29.40 1.00 -5.06
C GLY A 62 28.02 0.53 -5.54
N PHE A 63 27.50 1.09 -6.61
CA PHE A 63 26.25 0.64 -7.25
C PHE A 63 26.45 -0.68 -7.99
N GLN A 64 25.41 -1.52 -7.97
CA GLN A 64 25.41 -2.76 -8.74
C GLN A 64 25.29 -2.44 -10.24
N ALA A 65 26.11 -3.12 -11.06
CA ALA A 65 25.96 -3.07 -12.50
C ALA A 65 24.67 -3.82 -12.87
N LEU A 66 23.82 -3.16 -13.66
CA LEU A 66 22.62 -3.81 -14.19
C LEU A 66 23.01 -4.74 -15.34
N ASP A 67 22.63 -6.00 -15.23
CA ASP A 67 22.77 -6.97 -16.29
C ASP A 67 21.49 -6.97 -17.15
N PHE A 68 21.59 -6.49 -18.38
CA PHE A 68 20.52 -6.48 -19.39
C PHE A 68 20.65 -7.66 -20.38
N SER A 69 21.32 -8.74 -19.99
CA SER A 69 21.35 -9.96 -20.80
C SER A 69 19.94 -10.58 -20.92
N TRP A 70 19.71 -11.32 -21.99
CA TRP A 70 18.44 -12.03 -22.17
C TRP A 70 18.16 -13.02 -21.03
N ASP A 71 19.21 -13.61 -20.45
CA ASP A 71 19.10 -14.56 -19.35
C ASP A 71 18.64 -13.89 -18.04
N SER A 72 18.94 -12.61 -17.84
CA SER A 72 18.49 -11.85 -16.66
C SER A 72 17.13 -11.20 -16.86
N ILE A 73 16.73 -10.92 -18.11
CA ILE A 73 15.45 -10.27 -18.43
C ILE A 73 14.31 -11.29 -18.56
N ILE A 74 14.60 -12.46 -19.16
CA ILE A 74 13.58 -13.48 -19.35
C ILE A 74 13.41 -14.29 -18.05
N PRO A 75 12.24 -14.28 -17.42
CA PRO A 75 12.02 -15.03 -16.20
C PRO A 75 12.03 -16.53 -16.48
N GLN A 76 12.55 -17.30 -15.53
CA GLN A 76 12.42 -18.77 -15.56
C GLN A 76 10.98 -19.13 -15.16
N PHE A 77 10.19 -19.58 -16.12
CA PHE A 77 8.81 -20.00 -15.92
C PHE A 77 8.73 -21.30 -15.11
N ASN A 78 8.80 -21.19 -13.81
CA ASN A 78 8.64 -22.28 -12.85
C ASN A 78 7.52 -21.99 -11.85
N VAL A 79 7.18 -22.97 -11.01
CA VAL A 79 6.11 -22.80 -10.01
C VAL A 79 6.37 -21.63 -9.06
N ASN A 80 7.63 -21.41 -8.68
CA ASN A 80 8.01 -20.30 -7.79
C ASN A 80 7.78 -18.94 -8.46
N TYR A 81 8.03 -18.83 -9.78
CA TYR A 81 7.71 -17.61 -10.53
C TYR A 81 6.20 -17.32 -10.50
N PHE A 82 5.36 -18.32 -10.77
CA PHE A 82 3.91 -18.14 -10.74
C PHE A 82 3.39 -17.80 -9.34
N THR A 83 3.97 -18.39 -8.29
CA THR A 83 3.64 -18.04 -6.90
C THR A 83 4.03 -16.58 -6.59
N SER A 84 5.17 -16.13 -7.09
CA SER A 84 5.62 -14.74 -6.90
C SER A 84 4.77 -13.73 -7.67
N LEU A 85 4.09 -14.11 -8.74
CA LEU A 85 3.16 -13.23 -9.47
C LEU A 85 2.02 -12.71 -8.60
N SER A 86 1.63 -13.43 -7.55
CA SER A 86 0.61 -12.97 -6.61
C SER A 86 0.97 -11.64 -5.97
N ILE A 87 2.25 -11.40 -5.68
CA ILE A 87 2.76 -10.14 -5.12
C ILE A 87 2.60 -9.00 -6.13
N PHE A 88 2.84 -9.26 -7.43
CA PHE A 88 2.64 -8.24 -8.47
C PHE A 88 1.17 -7.91 -8.66
N VAL A 89 0.28 -8.90 -8.64
CA VAL A 89 -1.18 -8.67 -8.69
C VAL A 89 -1.61 -7.82 -7.50
N PHE A 90 -1.12 -8.10 -6.31
CA PHE A 90 -1.38 -7.28 -5.11
C PHE A 90 -0.82 -5.86 -5.25
N ALA A 91 0.38 -5.70 -5.81
CA ALA A 91 1.04 -4.40 -5.94
C ALA A 91 0.31 -3.46 -6.94
N VAL A 92 -0.30 -4.01 -7.99
CA VAL A 92 -1.08 -3.23 -8.97
C VAL A 92 -2.57 -3.18 -8.66
N GLY A 93 -3.05 -3.99 -7.72
CA GLY A 93 -4.41 -4.00 -7.21
C GLY A 93 -4.74 -2.73 -6.42
N GLY A 94 -6.02 -2.51 -6.15
CA GLY A 94 -6.51 -1.39 -5.34
C GLY A 94 -7.17 -0.28 -6.15
N CYS A 95 -7.03 -0.27 -7.47
CA CYS A 95 -7.73 0.67 -8.34
C CYS A 95 -9.25 0.52 -8.24
N GLU A 96 -9.73 -0.68 -7.99
CA GLU A 96 -11.13 -1.01 -7.77
C GLU A 96 -11.73 -0.30 -6.55
N LYS A 97 -10.91 0.02 -5.53
CA LYS A 97 -11.33 0.75 -4.33
C LYS A 97 -11.79 2.18 -4.62
N ILE A 98 -11.47 2.70 -5.82
CA ILE A 98 -11.89 4.04 -6.26
C ILE A 98 -13.27 4.00 -6.90
N SER A 99 -13.74 2.83 -7.36
CA SER A 99 -15.01 2.67 -8.09
C SER A 99 -16.24 3.23 -7.34
N PRO A 100 -16.40 3.10 -6.00
CA PRO A 100 -17.54 3.67 -5.29
C PRO A 100 -17.59 5.20 -5.32
N TYR A 101 -16.49 5.85 -5.70
CA TYR A 101 -16.39 7.31 -5.72
C TYR A 101 -16.55 7.89 -7.12
N VAL A 102 -16.78 7.07 -8.15
CA VAL A 102 -16.93 7.51 -9.54
C VAL A 102 -17.98 8.61 -9.70
N ASN A 103 -19.11 8.50 -9.02
CA ASN A 103 -20.19 9.48 -9.05
C ASN A 103 -19.88 10.79 -8.28
N LYS A 104 -18.73 10.88 -7.65
CA LYS A 104 -18.24 12.11 -6.97
C LYS A 104 -17.29 12.94 -7.83
N VAL A 105 -16.99 12.47 -9.05
CA VAL A 105 -16.19 13.18 -10.06
C VAL A 105 -17.10 14.11 -10.85
N GLU A 106 -16.66 15.32 -11.20
CA GLU A 106 -17.47 16.32 -11.92
C GLU A 106 -18.01 15.84 -13.27
N ASP A 107 -17.22 15.09 -14.03
CA ASP A 107 -17.63 14.42 -15.27
C ASP A 107 -17.20 12.95 -15.21
N PRO A 108 -18.03 12.07 -14.59
CA PRO A 108 -17.65 10.68 -14.39
C PRO A 108 -17.31 9.94 -15.70
N ALA A 109 -18.05 10.22 -16.76
CA ALA A 109 -17.90 9.53 -18.03
C ALA A 109 -16.55 9.82 -18.73
N ARG A 110 -15.99 11.02 -18.55
CA ARG A 110 -14.73 11.42 -19.15
C ARG A 110 -13.60 11.53 -18.16
N GLY A 111 -13.86 12.04 -16.96
CA GLY A 111 -12.86 12.28 -15.93
C GLY A 111 -12.32 10.99 -15.33
N PHE A 112 -13.19 10.04 -15.02
CA PHE A 112 -12.78 8.78 -14.39
C PHE A 112 -11.88 7.93 -15.32
N PRO A 113 -12.22 7.64 -16.58
CA PRO A 113 -11.34 6.90 -17.48
C PRO A 113 -9.98 7.56 -17.69
N LYS A 114 -9.93 8.89 -17.84
CA LYS A 114 -8.67 9.64 -17.97
C LYS A 114 -7.80 9.50 -16.71
N GLY A 115 -8.41 9.59 -15.54
CA GLY A 115 -7.73 9.37 -14.27
C GLY A 115 -7.16 7.96 -14.15
N MET A 116 -7.91 6.93 -14.57
CA MET A 116 -7.46 5.54 -14.55
C MET A 116 -6.30 5.29 -15.52
N ILE A 117 -6.35 5.85 -16.73
CA ILE A 117 -5.24 5.75 -17.68
C ILE A 117 -4.00 6.45 -17.15
N ALA A 118 -4.13 7.66 -16.60
CA ALA A 118 -3.01 8.38 -15.99
C ALA A 118 -2.39 7.59 -14.82
N LEU A 119 -3.23 6.99 -13.98
CA LEU A 119 -2.81 6.12 -12.87
C LEU A 119 -2.04 4.89 -13.40
N ALA A 120 -2.57 4.21 -14.40
CA ALA A 120 -1.92 3.03 -14.99
C ALA A 120 -0.53 3.37 -15.56
N ILE A 121 -0.42 4.48 -16.30
CA ILE A 121 0.87 4.94 -16.85
C ILE A 121 1.83 5.28 -15.70
N MET A 122 1.37 6.00 -14.69
CA MET A 122 2.17 6.39 -13.53
C MET A 122 2.69 5.15 -12.78
N VAL A 123 1.82 4.18 -12.50
CA VAL A 123 2.19 2.93 -11.82
C VAL A 123 3.22 2.15 -12.64
N MET A 124 3.00 2.01 -13.95
CA MET A 124 3.93 1.33 -14.86
C MET A 124 5.31 2.00 -14.86
N VAL A 125 5.38 3.31 -15.01
CA VAL A 125 6.64 4.07 -15.02
C VAL A 125 7.35 3.95 -13.67
N CYS A 126 6.63 4.15 -12.56
CA CYS A 126 7.21 4.02 -11.22
C CYS A 126 7.67 2.58 -10.92
N ALA A 127 6.94 1.57 -11.38
CA ALA A 127 7.33 0.18 -11.20
C ALA A 127 8.62 -0.14 -11.96
N ILE A 128 8.71 0.21 -13.23
CA ILE A 128 9.89 -0.05 -14.06
C ILE A 128 11.11 0.69 -13.50
N LEU A 129 11.01 2.01 -13.36
CA LEU A 129 12.15 2.83 -12.92
C LEU A 129 12.50 2.56 -11.44
N GLY A 130 11.50 2.29 -10.59
CA GLY A 130 11.72 1.92 -9.21
C GLY A 130 12.44 0.58 -9.06
N THR A 131 12.07 -0.42 -9.87
CA THR A 131 12.76 -1.72 -9.88
C THR A 131 14.19 -1.59 -10.35
N ILE A 132 14.45 -0.82 -11.42
CA ILE A 132 15.79 -0.51 -11.90
C ILE A 132 16.61 0.16 -10.77
N ALA A 133 16.06 1.19 -10.13
CA ALA A 133 16.72 1.90 -9.06
C ALA A 133 17.03 1.00 -7.84
N MET A 134 16.13 0.08 -7.49
CA MET A 134 16.36 -0.89 -6.43
C MET A 134 17.46 -1.91 -6.82
N GLY A 135 17.44 -2.40 -8.05
CA GLY A 135 18.46 -3.32 -8.58
C GLY A 135 19.86 -2.71 -8.62
N MET A 136 19.96 -1.40 -8.86
CA MET A 136 21.25 -0.69 -8.78
C MET A 136 21.78 -0.58 -7.34
N MET A 137 20.90 -0.60 -6.35
CA MET A 137 21.26 -0.36 -4.95
C MET A 137 21.52 -1.64 -4.16
N PHE A 138 20.85 -2.74 -4.47
CA PHE A 138 20.88 -3.97 -3.69
C PHE A 138 21.44 -5.14 -4.48
N ASP A 139 22.31 -5.92 -3.84
CA ASP A 139 22.81 -7.17 -4.37
C ASP A 139 21.67 -8.21 -4.41
N PRO A 140 21.43 -8.88 -5.54
CA PRO A 140 20.44 -9.94 -5.65
C PRO A 140 20.62 -11.07 -4.62
N ALA A 141 21.88 -11.40 -4.28
CA ALA A 141 22.16 -12.42 -3.27
C ALA A 141 21.71 -11.98 -1.86
N MET A 142 21.88 -10.70 -1.52
CA MET A 142 21.38 -10.16 -0.26
C MET A 142 19.84 -10.25 -0.19
N VAL A 143 19.16 -9.91 -1.28
CA VAL A 143 17.69 -9.96 -1.37
C VAL A 143 17.20 -11.41 -1.25
N ALA A 144 17.86 -12.35 -1.94
CA ALA A 144 17.50 -13.76 -1.89
C ALA A 144 17.69 -14.40 -0.51
N ASN A 145 18.70 -13.95 0.26
CA ASN A 145 18.97 -14.48 1.59
C ASN A 145 17.98 -14.00 2.66
N ASP A 146 17.38 -12.83 2.50
CA ASP A 146 16.40 -12.25 3.43
C ASP A 146 15.24 -11.58 2.67
N LEU A 147 14.51 -12.38 1.91
CA LEU A 147 13.39 -11.89 1.09
C LEU A 147 12.28 -11.27 1.94
N ASP A 148 11.92 -11.90 3.06
CA ASP A 148 10.85 -11.41 3.94
C ASP A 148 11.24 -10.08 4.61
N GLY A 149 12.49 -9.95 5.03
CA GLY A 149 13.04 -8.69 5.56
C GLY A 149 13.12 -7.62 4.47
N PHE A 150 13.50 -7.98 3.24
CA PHE A 150 13.56 -7.05 2.13
C PHE A 150 12.17 -6.56 1.70
N VAL A 151 11.18 -7.43 1.60
CA VAL A 151 9.79 -7.05 1.30
C VAL A 151 9.23 -6.09 2.35
N SER A 152 9.57 -6.30 3.62
CA SER A 152 9.08 -5.48 4.72
C SER A 152 9.82 -4.15 4.88
N ASN A 153 11.14 -4.14 4.64
CA ASN A 153 12.02 -3.01 5.00
C ASN A 153 12.83 -2.44 3.83
N GLY A 154 12.80 -3.07 2.66
CA GLY A 154 13.64 -2.69 1.52
C GLY A 154 13.56 -1.23 1.14
N SER A 155 12.36 -0.65 1.15
CA SER A 155 12.18 0.78 0.88
C SER A 155 12.84 1.67 1.94
N TYR A 156 12.79 1.30 3.23
CA TYR A 156 13.47 2.05 4.30
C TYR A 156 14.98 1.95 4.17
N TRP A 157 15.50 0.77 3.85
CA TRP A 157 16.94 0.56 3.59
C TRP A 157 17.40 1.34 2.36
N ALA A 158 16.57 1.42 1.32
CA ALA A 158 16.86 2.19 0.13
C ALA A 158 17.04 3.67 0.43
N PHE A 159 16.11 4.27 1.17
CA PHE A 159 16.23 5.69 1.57
C PHE A 159 17.36 5.93 2.57
N GLU A 160 17.68 4.96 3.42
CA GLU A 160 18.84 5.05 4.33
C GLU A 160 20.16 5.05 3.58
N ARG A 161 20.35 4.09 2.65
CA ARG A 161 21.54 4.02 1.80
C ARG A 161 21.69 5.25 0.91
N LEU A 162 20.59 5.70 0.32
CA LEU A 162 20.56 6.90 -0.50
C LEU A 162 20.95 8.15 0.30
N GLY A 163 20.41 8.28 1.52
CA GLY A 163 20.77 9.37 2.44
C GLY A 163 22.24 9.36 2.84
N ALA A 164 22.80 8.18 3.11
CA ALA A 164 24.20 8.02 3.39
C ALA A 164 25.08 8.40 2.19
N TYR A 165 24.68 7.96 0.99
CA TYR A 165 25.37 8.27 -0.27
C TYR A 165 25.49 9.78 -0.53
N TYR A 166 24.38 10.52 -0.34
CA TYR A 166 24.36 11.98 -0.52
C TYR A 166 24.84 12.78 0.70
N GLY A 167 25.37 12.12 1.74
CA GLY A 167 25.84 12.77 2.95
C GLY A 167 24.76 13.40 3.83
N ILE A 168 23.48 13.05 3.60
CA ILE A 168 22.32 13.57 4.36
C ILE A 168 22.01 12.64 5.57
N GLY A 169 22.76 11.56 5.71
CA GLY A 169 22.56 10.59 6.78
C GLY A 169 21.19 9.90 6.73
N SER A 170 20.57 9.67 7.89
CA SER A 170 19.27 9.01 7.99
C SER A 170 18.06 9.93 7.76
N SER A 171 18.27 11.20 7.41
CA SER A 171 17.16 12.16 7.24
C SER A 171 16.15 11.74 6.18
N LEU A 172 16.62 11.22 5.05
CA LEU A 172 15.73 10.70 3.98
C LEU A 172 14.88 9.53 4.45
N LYS A 173 15.46 8.60 5.21
CA LYS A 173 14.71 7.47 5.81
C LYS A 173 13.62 7.97 6.75
N VAL A 174 13.91 8.97 7.58
CA VAL A 174 12.91 9.55 8.50
C VAL A 174 11.77 10.22 7.73
N ILE A 175 12.08 11.03 6.74
CA ILE A 175 11.08 11.70 5.90
C ILE A 175 10.22 10.65 5.19
N TYR A 176 10.84 9.65 4.56
CA TYR A 176 10.12 8.55 3.93
C TYR A 176 9.23 7.81 4.93
N SER A 177 9.72 7.51 6.13
CA SER A 177 8.96 6.81 7.16
C SER A 177 7.69 7.57 7.56
N ILE A 178 7.77 8.89 7.68
CA ILE A 178 6.62 9.74 7.98
C ILE A 178 5.62 9.73 6.80
N CYS A 179 6.10 9.92 5.58
CA CYS A 179 5.26 9.88 4.38
C CYS A 179 4.57 8.52 4.20
N ASN A 180 5.33 7.43 4.41
CA ASN A 180 4.80 6.07 4.32
C ASN A 180 3.75 5.80 5.42
N ALA A 181 4.00 6.22 6.66
CA ALA A 181 3.03 6.10 7.74
C ALA A 181 1.70 6.81 7.39
N ILE A 182 1.76 8.04 6.89
CA ILE A 182 0.58 8.78 6.43
C ILE A 182 -0.11 8.04 5.28
N GLY A 183 0.67 7.48 4.34
CA GLY A 183 0.17 6.67 3.22
C GLY A 183 -0.59 5.44 3.70
N GLN A 184 0.00 4.67 4.59
CA GLN A 184 -0.60 3.44 5.14
C GLN A 184 -1.87 3.74 5.95
N LEU A 185 -1.85 4.79 6.75
CA LEU A 185 -3.03 5.22 7.51
C LEU A 185 -4.17 5.68 6.60
N SER A 186 -3.86 6.37 5.51
CA SER A 186 -4.85 6.75 4.48
C SER A 186 -5.45 5.53 3.79
N THR A 187 -4.61 4.55 3.42
CA THR A 187 -5.05 3.29 2.82
C THR A 187 -5.96 2.51 3.78
N LEU A 188 -5.65 2.53 5.07
CA LEU A 188 -6.50 1.91 6.10
C LEU A 188 -7.91 2.52 6.10
N VAL A 189 -8.04 3.85 6.14
CA VAL A 189 -9.35 4.53 6.12
C VAL A 189 -10.11 4.20 4.84
N LEU A 190 -9.44 4.24 3.69
CA LEU A 190 -10.05 3.89 2.40
C LEU A 190 -10.52 2.42 2.39
N SER A 191 -9.73 1.52 2.95
CA SER A 191 -10.07 0.09 3.04
C SER A 191 -11.24 -0.21 3.99
N ILE A 192 -11.55 0.70 4.90
CA ILE A 192 -12.75 0.62 5.74
C ILE A 192 -13.98 1.15 4.99
N ASP A 193 -13.87 2.32 4.34
CA ASP A 193 -15.01 3.02 3.75
C ASP A 193 -15.41 2.46 2.37
N ALA A 194 -14.44 2.15 1.50
CA ALA A 194 -14.73 1.75 0.12
C ALA A 194 -15.55 0.46 0.00
N PRO A 195 -15.22 -0.66 0.67
CA PRO A 195 -16.03 -1.88 0.60
C PRO A 195 -17.45 -1.69 1.14
N LEU A 196 -17.59 -0.88 2.19
CA LEU A 196 -18.91 -0.56 2.74
C LEU A 196 -19.75 0.20 1.72
N ARG A 197 -19.18 1.16 1.00
CA ARG A 197 -19.88 1.88 -0.06
C ARG A 197 -20.19 1.00 -1.25
N MET A 198 -19.26 0.15 -1.68
CA MET A 198 -19.50 -0.80 -2.76
C MET A 198 -20.72 -1.67 -2.48
N LEU A 199 -20.85 -2.13 -1.24
CA LEU A 199 -21.96 -3.00 -0.84
C LEU A 199 -23.25 -2.20 -0.58
N LEU A 200 -23.18 -1.11 0.20
CA LEU A 200 -24.35 -0.43 0.75
C LEU A 200 -24.91 0.67 -0.18
N ASP A 201 -24.11 1.21 -1.12
CA ASP A 201 -24.58 2.14 -2.14
C ASP A 201 -25.16 1.43 -3.38
N ASN A 202 -24.99 0.11 -3.51
CA ASN A 202 -25.52 -0.67 -4.62
C ASN A 202 -27.03 -0.86 -4.47
N GLU A 203 -27.82 -0.30 -5.37
CA GLU A 203 -29.29 -0.37 -5.35
C GLU A 203 -29.81 -1.81 -5.46
N GLN A 204 -29.16 -2.66 -6.25
CA GLN A 204 -29.55 -4.06 -6.41
C GLN A 204 -29.27 -4.89 -5.15
N ALA A 205 -28.22 -4.56 -4.41
CA ALA A 205 -27.88 -5.25 -3.18
C ALA A 205 -28.74 -4.82 -1.99
N ARG A 206 -29.37 -3.64 -2.03
CA ARG A 206 -30.17 -3.08 -0.93
C ARG A 206 -31.34 -3.95 -0.51
N GLU A 207 -31.94 -4.69 -1.43
CA GLU A 207 -33.05 -5.60 -1.12
C GLU A 207 -32.63 -6.75 -0.20
N PHE A 208 -31.37 -7.15 -0.25
CA PHE A 208 -30.81 -8.27 0.53
C PHE A 208 -30.11 -7.81 1.82
N ILE A 209 -29.94 -6.49 1.99
CA ILE A 209 -29.19 -5.94 3.12
C ILE A 209 -30.14 -5.52 4.25
N PRO A 210 -29.86 -5.94 5.51
CA PRO A 210 -30.65 -5.49 6.65
C PRO A 210 -30.71 -3.96 6.73
N SER A 211 -31.90 -3.41 6.89
CA SER A 211 -32.15 -1.96 6.93
C SER A 211 -31.32 -1.22 8.00
N GLY A 212 -30.92 -1.93 9.05
CA GLY A 212 -30.04 -1.41 10.07
C GLY A 212 -28.65 -1.00 9.56
N LEU A 213 -28.09 -1.74 8.58
CA LEU A 213 -26.77 -1.43 8.00
C LEU A 213 -26.82 -0.24 7.04
N LEU A 214 -27.98 0.06 6.49
CA LEU A 214 -28.18 1.18 5.56
C LEU A 214 -28.26 2.55 6.26
N LYS A 215 -28.31 2.58 7.59
CA LYS A 215 -28.37 3.84 8.34
C LYS A 215 -27.07 4.61 8.23
N GLN A 216 -27.18 5.82 7.70
CA GLN A 216 -26.09 6.78 7.63
C GLN A 216 -26.18 7.77 8.80
N ASN A 217 -25.03 8.21 9.28
CA ASN A 217 -24.95 9.31 10.25
C ASN A 217 -25.05 10.67 9.55
N LYS A 218 -25.02 11.77 10.32
CA LYS A 218 -25.06 13.15 9.81
C LYS A 218 -23.92 13.50 8.84
N HIS A 219 -22.90 12.67 8.75
CA HIS A 219 -21.75 12.84 7.86
C HIS A 219 -21.80 11.94 6.62
N GLY A 220 -22.90 11.18 6.43
CA GLY A 220 -23.07 10.26 5.30
C GLY A 220 -22.23 8.98 5.41
N ALA A 221 -21.79 8.61 6.61
CA ALA A 221 -21.07 7.36 6.84
C ALA A 221 -22.01 6.27 7.39
N TYR A 222 -21.82 5.04 6.94
CA TYR A 222 -22.59 3.85 7.37
C TYR A 222 -22.08 3.35 8.72
N ILE A 223 -22.61 3.91 9.81
CA ILE A 223 -22.09 3.69 11.16
C ILE A 223 -22.14 2.21 11.59
N ASN A 224 -23.26 1.53 11.28
CA ASN A 224 -23.41 0.12 11.62
C ASN A 224 -22.54 -0.79 10.75
N GLY A 225 -22.27 -0.39 9.50
CA GLY A 225 -21.28 -1.04 8.64
C GLY A 225 -19.87 -0.91 9.21
N ILE A 226 -19.50 0.28 9.67
CA ILE A 226 -18.21 0.50 10.34
C ILE A 226 -18.09 -0.36 11.60
N TRP A 227 -19.14 -0.46 12.43
CA TRP A 227 -19.13 -1.36 13.58
C TRP A 227 -18.97 -2.84 13.19
N MET A 228 -19.57 -3.26 12.09
CA MET A 228 -19.35 -4.60 11.54
C MET A 228 -17.87 -4.82 11.19
N VAL A 229 -17.22 -3.86 10.52
CA VAL A 229 -15.78 -3.91 10.23
C VAL A 229 -14.95 -3.94 11.52
N VAL A 230 -15.31 -3.12 12.51
CA VAL A 230 -14.63 -3.10 13.82
C VAL A 230 -14.69 -4.47 14.48
N ILE A 231 -15.84 -5.12 14.50
CA ILE A 231 -16.01 -6.44 15.11
C ILE A 231 -15.22 -7.50 14.34
N LEU A 232 -15.35 -7.57 13.02
CA LEU A 232 -14.69 -8.60 12.20
C LEU A 232 -13.16 -8.43 12.20
N SER A 233 -12.67 -7.25 11.81
CA SER A 233 -11.23 -7.00 11.73
C SER A 233 -10.59 -6.89 13.10
N GLY A 234 -11.28 -6.31 14.09
CA GLY A 234 -10.82 -6.25 15.48
C GLY A 234 -10.69 -7.63 16.10
N SER A 235 -11.61 -8.56 15.81
CA SER A 235 -11.49 -9.95 16.24
C SER A 235 -10.26 -10.63 15.66
N ILE A 236 -9.97 -10.42 14.39
CA ILE A 236 -8.76 -10.94 13.72
C ILE A 236 -7.50 -10.38 14.41
N ILE A 237 -7.44 -9.07 14.62
CA ILE A 237 -6.31 -8.43 15.32
C ILE A 237 -6.14 -8.99 16.75
N ALA A 238 -7.24 -9.22 17.48
CA ALA A 238 -7.21 -9.79 18.81
C ALA A 238 -6.72 -11.25 18.81
N ILE A 239 -7.15 -12.08 17.85
CA ILE A 239 -6.70 -13.46 17.69
C ILE A 239 -5.20 -13.52 17.37
N GLN A 240 -4.71 -12.60 16.56
CA GLN A 240 -3.27 -12.48 16.25
C GLN A 240 -2.41 -12.23 17.49
N ALA A 241 -2.95 -11.52 18.49
CA ALA A 241 -2.25 -11.29 19.74
C ALA A 241 -2.02 -12.58 20.55
N LEU A 242 -2.80 -13.63 20.29
CA LEU A 242 -2.78 -14.88 21.04
C LEU A 242 -1.86 -15.97 20.50
N GLY A 243 -1.36 -15.87 19.25
CA GLY A 243 -0.74 -17.08 18.70
C GLY A 243 0.20 -17.00 17.50
N GLY A 244 0.67 -15.86 17.06
CA GLY A 244 1.52 -15.87 15.86
C GLY A 244 2.56 -14.76 15.77
N SER A 245 3.64 -15.00 15.00
CA SER A 245 4.51 -13.90 14.57
C SER A 245 3.70 -12.95 13.68
N ALA A 246 3.70 -11.66 13.99
CA ALA A 246 2.96 -10.65 13.23
C ALA A 246 3.29 -10.69 11.71
N GLN A 247 4.52 -11.04 11.36
CA GLN A 247 4.98 -11.16 9.97
C GLN A 247 4.37 -12.37 9.23
N GLY A 248 4.28 -13.53 9.88
CA GLY A 248 3.68 -14.73 9.27
C GLY A 248 2.20 -14.55 8.94
N ILE A 249 1.47 -13.88 9.81
CA ILE A 249 0.04 -13.61 9.64
C ILE A 249 -0.17 -12.53 8.57
N LEU A 250 0.65 -11.48 8.55
CA LEU A 250 0.61 -10.45 7.52
C LEU A 250 0.82 -11.08 6.12
N LYS A 251 1.79 -11.99 5.99
CA LYS A 251 2.05 -12.73 4.76
C LYS A 251 0.82 -13.55 4.34
N GLN A 252 0.26 -14.35 5.23
CA GLN A 252 -0.93 -15.15 4.93
C GLN A 252 -2.14 -14.29 4.51
N LEU A 253 -2.36 -13.15 5.17
CA LEU A 253 -3.45 -12.23 4.81
C LEU A 253 -3.19 -11.56 3.45
N THR A 254 -1.94 -11.22 3.15
CA THR A 254 -1.55 -10.66 1.84
C THR A 254 -1.75 -11.69 0.73
N ASP A 255 -1.31 -12.92 0.95
CA ASP A 255 -1.47 -14.02 0.00
C ASP A 255 -2.96 -14.31 -0.25
N LEU A 256 -3.76 -14.39 0.81
CA LEU A 256 -5.20 -14.59 0.71
C LEU A 256 -5.89 -13.45 -0.06
N ASN A 257 -5.53 -12.21 0.22
CA ASN A 257 -6.07 -11.05 -0.49
C ASN A 257 -5.68 -11.06 -1.98
N SER A 258 -4.45 -11.47 -2.30
CA SER A 258 -3.97 -11.60 -3.69
C SER A 258 -4.72 -12.67 -4.48
N ILE A 259 -5.16 -13.75 -3.82
CA ILE A 259 -5.96 -14.80 -4.43
C ILE A 259 -7.41 -14.37 -4.63
N CYS A 260 -7.97 -13.64 -3.68
CA CYS A 260 -9.38 -13.22 -3.71
C CYS A 260 -9.64 -12.01 -4.62
N MET A 261 -8.65 -11.14 -4.85
CA MET A 261 -8.83 -9.93 -5.66
C MET A 261 -9.11 -10.17 -7.16
N PRO A 262 -8.54 -11.19 -7.84
CA PRO A 262 -8.80 -11.45 -9.25
C PRO A 262 -10.17 -12.07 -9.55
N LEU A 263 -10.90 -12.52 -8.54
CA LEU A 263 -12.24 -13.10 -8.65
C LEU A 263 -13.33 -12.04 -8.57
#